data_e94c0a941efe3d8d5210bb2ced10206b
#
_entry.id   e94c0a941efe3d8d5210bb2ced10206b
#
_cell.length_a   1.000
_cell.length_b   1.000
_cell.length_c   1.000
_cell.angle_alpha   90.00
_cell.angle_beta   90.00
_cell.angle_gamma   90.00
#
_symmetry.space_group_name_H-M   'P 1'
#
loop_
_entity.id
_entity.type
_entity.pdbx_description
1 polymer ?
#
loop_
_entity_poly.entity_id
_entity_poly.type
_entity_poly.pdbx_seq_one_letter_code
_entity_poly.pdbx_strand_id
1 'polypeptide(L)'
;MSNPSRTTLPFHKLGHGQRILLAFHGIGQDGVTCFQPFEAQLGKHYTIYAFDLFFHGKGVSMKSELITKQFWQSILHDFLAINNIERFDIAGFSMGGRFALATLEAFADRIDNVYLMAPDGISEHPIYALASRFSPARSIFRWSMQHPNAFLGISGFLQKAGLIHASLYRFVQQVLDTPEKRQTIYNSWVNFRALRFDISALYQKASTNNVSIYLFVGQYDKLLKPAAVRKLAALLPLDQYIVLKTGHTQLVDQAAAWICALFK
;
A
#
# COMPACT_ATOMS: atom_id res chain seq x y z
N MET A 1 -4.39 -36.87 -3.44
CA MET A 1 -5.00 -35.53 -3.32
C MET A 1 -3.89 -34.52 -3.52
N SER A 2 -3.84 -33.86 -4.68
CA SER A 2 -2.85 -32.84 -5.00
C SER A 2 -3.05 -31.67 -4.05
N ASN A 3 -2.03 -31.39 -3.24
CA ASN A 3 -1.97 -30.21 -2.38
C ASN A 3 -2.20 -28.97 -3.25
N PRO A 4 -3.20 -28.10 -2.98
CA PRO A 4 -3.34 -26.90 -3.75
C PRO A 4 -2.04 -26.12 -3.62
N SER A 5 -1.43 -25.76 -4.73
CA SER A 5 -0.16 -25.01 -4.76
C SER A 5 -0.31 -23.79 -3.84
N ARG A 6 0.39 -23.81 -2.70
CA ARG A 6 0.39 -22.68 -1.77
C ARG A 6 0.89 -21.45 -2.51
N THR A 7 0.04 -20.47 -2.65
CA THR A 7 0.42 -19.19 -3.24
C THR A 7 1.32 -18.47 -2.26
N THR A 8 2.61 -18.41 -2.56
CA THR A 8 3.58 -17.63 -1.78
C THR A 8 3.92 -16.36 -2.54
N LEU A 9 3.92 -15.22 -1.86
CA LEU A 9 4.42 -13.99 -2.45
C LEU A 9 5.95 -13.95 -2.37
N PRO A 10 6.64 -13.50 -3.42
CA PRO A 10 8.06 -13.19 -3.34
C PRO A 10 8.29 -12.08 -2.31
N PHE A 11 9.41 -12.18 -1.62
CA PHE A 11 9.86 -11.16 -0.68
C PHE A 11 11.39 -11.03 -0.72
N HIS A 12 11.87 -9.91 -0.24
CA HIS A 12 13.28 -9.64 -0.05
C HIS A 12 13.54 -9.42 1.44
N LYS A 13 14.56 -10.06 1.95
CA LYS A 13 14.98 -9.90 3.34
C LYS A 13 16.04 -8.82 3.41
N LEU A 14 15.73 -7.71 4.07
CA LEU A 14 16.58 -6.54 4.22
C LEU A 14 16.89 -6.34 5.72
N GLY A 15 18.11 -5.86 6.02
CA GLY A 15 18.54 -5.67 7.41
C GLY A 15 18.78 -6.97 8.17
N HIS A 16 19.11 -6.85 9.45
CA HIS A 16 19.52 -7.99 10.30
C HIS A 16 19.17 -7.80 11.80
N GLY A 17 18.29 -6.83 12.09
CA GLY A 17 17.84 -6.57 13.47
C GLY A 17 16.91 -7.65 14.01
N GLN A 18 16.69 -7.64 15.34
CA GLN A 18 15.92 -8.68 16.03
C GLN A 18 14.41 -8.56 15.82
N ARG A 19 13.89 -7.33 15.63
CA ARG A 19 12.46 -7.11 15.37
C ARG A 19 12.13 -7.50 13.93
N ILE A 20 10.94 -8.00 13.72
CA ILE A 20 10.45 -8.35 12.38
C ILE A 20 9.54 -7.24 11.86
N LEU A 21 9.76 -6.80 10.61
CA LEU A 21 8.90 -5.86 9.91
C LEU A 21 8.41 -6.47 8.60
N LEU A 22 7.09 -6.54 8.42
CA LEU A 22 6.48 -6.88 7.13
C LEU A 22 6.18 -5.59 6.37
N ALA A 23 6.70 -5.45 5.15
CA ALA A 23 6.70 -4.19 4.41
C ALA A 23 6.01 -4.32 3.04
N PHE A 24 5.02 -3.45 2.77
CA PHE A 24 4.13 -3.47 1.61
C PHE A 24 4.27 -2.18 0.81
N HIS A 25 4.76 -2.28 -0.42
CA HIS A 25 5.13 -1.15 -1.29
C HIS A 25 3.94 -0.47 -1.98
N GLY A 26 4.20 0.70 -2.56
CA GLY A 26 3.24 1.45 -3.38
C GLY A 26 3.08 0.90 -4.81
N ILE A 27 2.07 1.42 -5.51
CA ILE A 27 1.79 1.03 -6.91
C ILE A 27 2.97 1.37 -7.82
N GLY A 28 3.31 0.47 -8.74
CA GLY A 28 4.41 0.65 -9.70
C GLY A 28 5.82 0.50 -9.12
N GLN A 29 5.95 0.05 -7.87
CA GLN A 29 7.21 -0.24 -7.18
C GLN A 29 7.36 -1.74 -6.92
N ASP A 30 8.48 -2.12 -6.35
CA ASP A 30 8.76 -3.43 -5.75
C ASP A 30 9.18 -3.27 -4.29
N GLY A 31 9.30 -4.39 -3.58
CA GLY A 31 9.64 -4.38 -2.16
C GLY A 31 11.00 -3.76 -1.87
N VAL A 32 12.03 -4.09 -2.65
CA VAL A 32 13.40 -3.59 -2.43
C VAL A 32 13.48 -2.09 -2.66
N THR A 33 13.06 -1.64 -3.85
CA THR A 33 13.15 -0.23 -4.24
C THR A 33 12.38 0.67 -3.28
N CYS A 34 11.20 0.23 -2.81
CA CYS A 34 10.39 1.01 -1.89
C CYS A 34 11.00 1.09 -0.49
N PHE A 35 11.55 -0.01 0.03
CA PHE A 35 12.00 -0.10 1.43
C PHE A 35 13.52 -0.08 1.62
N GLN A 36 14.31 0.23 0.60
CA GLN A 36 15.74 0.51 0.74
C GLN A 36 16.05 1.61 1.78
N PRO A 37 15.26 2.71 1.89
CA PRO A 37 15.46 3.69 2.97
C PRO A 37 15.22 3.11 4.37
N PHE A 38 14.29 2.16 4.53
CA PHE A 38 14.08 1.45 5.79
C PHE A 38 15.27 0.56 6.14
N GLU A 39 15.84 -0.15 5.17
CA GLU A 39 17.08 -0.91 5.40
C GLU A 39 18.21 -0.01 5.88
N ALA A 40 18.45 1.11 5.19
CA ALA A 40 19.53 2.04 5.51
C ALA A 40 19.40 2.64 6.92
N GLN A 41 18.18 2.97 7.36
CA GLN A 41 17.92 3.64 8.64
C GLN A 41 17.63 2.66 9.79
N LEU A 42 16.95 1.56 9.50
CA LEU A 42 16.35 0.67 10.49
C LEU A 42 16.88 -0.76 10.44
N GLY A 43 17.74 -1.11 9.47
CA GLY A 43 18.23 -2.47 9.25
C GLY A 43 19.01 -3.08 10.41
N LYS A 44 19.52 -2.26 11.35
CA LYS A 44 20.13 -2.74 12.62
C LYS A 44 19.10 -3.13 13.68
N HIS A 45 17.89 -2.57 13.59
CA HIS A 45 16.79 -2.81 14.54
C HIS A 45 15.81 -3.84 14.02
N TYR A 46 15.61 -3.89 12.69
CA TYR A 46 14.66 -4.75 12.02
C TYR A 46 15.31 -5.72 11.04
N THR A 47 14.77 -6.92 11.00
CA THR A 47 14.77 -7.79 9.82
C THR A 47 13.49 -7.50 9.04
N ILE A 48 13.61 -6.92 7.86
CA ILE A 48 12.50 -6.42 7.05
C ILE A 48 12.19 -7.43 5.96
N TYR A 49 10.97 -7.94 5.92
CA TYR A 49 10.45 -8.72 4.82
C TYR A 49 9.67 -7.80 3.88
N ALA A 50 10.35 -7.32 2.86
CA ALA A 50 9.80 -6.44 1.84
C ALA A 50 9.16 -7.29 0.73
N PHE A 51 7.82 -7.35 0.70
CA PHE A 51 7.08 -8.17 -0.25
C PHE A 51 6.97 -7.50 -1.62
N ASP A 52 7.11 -8.30 -2.68
CA ASP A 52 6.63 -7.93 -4.01
C ASP A 52 5.14 -8.29 -4.09
N LEU A 53 4.28 -7.29 -4.02
CA LEU A 53 2.84 -7.47 -4.02
C LEU A 53 2.35 -7.97 -5.40
N PHE A 54 1.13 -8.52 -5.43
CA PHE A 54 0.52 -9.03 -6.65
C PHE A 54 0.64 -8.04 -7.81
N PHE A 55 0.98 -8.52 -8.98
CA PHE A 55 1.17 -7.78 -10.24
C PHE A 55 2.38 -6.83 -10.25
N HIS A 56 3.24 -6.87 -9.23
CA HIS A 56 4.42 -6.00 -9.09
C HIS A 56 5.69 -6.83 -8.87
N GLY A 57 6.84 -6.29 -9.29
CA GLY A 57 8.14 -6.91 -9.09
C GLY A 57 8.16 -8.37 -9.59
N LYS A 58 8.58 -9.28 -8.72
CA LYS A 58 8.50 -10.73 -8.93
C LYS A 58 7.18 -11.33 -8.45
N GLY A 59 6.21 -10.48 -8.06
CA GLY A 59 4.91 -10.89 -7.54
C GLY A 59 4.11 -11.77 -8.49
N VAL A 60 3.28 -12.64 -7.92
CA VAL A 60 2.50 -13.59 -8.68
C VAL A 60 1.46 -12.88 -9.54
N SER A 61 1.52 -13.09 -10.87
CA SER A 61 0.48 -12.66 -11.79
C SER A 61 -0.73 -13.60 -11.67
N MET A 62 -1.69 -13.24 -10.84
CA MET A 62 -2.96 -13.97 -10.76
C MET A 62 -3.87 -13.55 -11.90
N LYS A 63 -4.29 -14.52 -12.72
CA LYS A 63 -5.28 -14.28 -13.77
C LYS A 63 -6.64 -14.01 -13.12
N SER A 64 -7.09 -12.76 -13.14
CA SER A 64 -8.48 -12.33 -12.87
C SER A 64 -9.08 -12.67 -11.50
N GLU A 65 -8.29 -13.05 -10.48
CA GLU A 65 -8.82 -13.38 -9.18
C GLU A 65 -8.84 -12.17 -8.24
N LEU A 66 -9.96 -12.04 -7.53
CA LEU A 66 -10.17 -11.01 -6.54
C LEU A 66 -9.34 -11.31 -5.29
N ILE A 67 -8.47 -10.38 -4.89
CA ILE A 67 -7.74 -10.48 -3.64
C ILE A 67 -8.67 -10.12 -2.51
N THR A 68 -9.18 -11.15 -1.82
CA THR A 68 -10.03 -10.98 -0.63
C THR A 68 -9.18 -10.90 0.64
N LYS A 69 -9.76 -10.41 1.73
CA LYS A 69 -9.11 -10.38 3.04
C LYS A 69 -8.74 -11.79 3.52
N GLN A 70 -9.63 -12.76 3.31
CA GLN A 70 -9.41 -14.15 3.69
C GLN A 70 -8.25 -14.78 2.90
N PHE A 71 -8.19 -14.51 1.60
CA PHE A 71 -7.09 -14.98 0.78
C PHE A 71 -5.75 -14.34 1.20
N TRP A 72 -5.73 -13.05 1.47
CA TRP A 72 -4.56 -12.36 2.01
C TRP A 72 -4.13 -12.94 3.36
N GLN A 73 -5.08 -13.13 4.26
CA GLN A 73 -4.83 -13.75 5.57
C GLN A 73 -4.21 -15.14 5.45
N SER A 74 -4.70 -15.99 4.53
CA SER A 74 -4.14 -17.36 4.35
C SER A 74 -2.69 -17.32 3.86
N ILE A 75 -2.34 -16.41 2.93
CA ILE A 75 -0.97 -16.24 2.45
C ILE A 75 -0.04 -15.83 3.59
N LEU A 76 -0.43 -14.83 4.37
CA LEU A 76 0.39 -14.36 5.49
C LEU A 76 0.47 -15.39 6.61
N HIS A 77 -0.60 -16.11 6.91
CA HIS A 77 -0.58 -17.20 7.89
C HIS A 77 0.47 -18.24 7.53
N ASP A 78 0.49 -18.69 6.27
CA ASP A 78 1.48 -19.66 5.80
C ASP A 78 2.90 -19.08 5.84
N PHE A 79 3.08 -17.82 5.44
CA PHE A 79 4.37 -17.13 5.50
C PHE A 79 4.90 -17.03 6.93
N LEU A 80 4.07 -16.62 7.87
CA LEU A 80 4.43 -16.47 9.28
C LEU A 80 4.80 -17.83 9.91
N ALA A 81 4.05 -18.89 9.57
CA ALA A 81 4.31 -20.24 10.05
C ALA A 81 5.63 -20.80 9.50
N ILE A 82 5.90 -20.65 8.19
CA ILE A 82 7.13 -21.13 7.55
C ILE A 82 8.38 -20.45 8.12
N ASN A 83 8.28 -19.14 8.44
CA ASN A 83 9.40 -18.35 8.93
C ASN A 83 9.49 -18.31 10.47
N ASN A 84 8.62 -19.03 11.21
CA ASN A 84 8.54 -19.06 12.68
C ASN A 84 8.43 -17.65 13.28
N ILE A 85 7.61 -16.79 12.66
CA ILE A 85 7.39 -15.41 13.11
C ILE A 85 6.16 -15.40 14.03
N GLU A 86 6.33 -15.09 15.29
CA GLU A 86 5.25 -14.99 16.27
C GLU A 86 4.71 -13.57 16.39
N ARG A 87 5.61 -12.57 16.49
CA ARG A 87 5.27 -11.14 16.58
C ARG A 87 6.02 -10.35 15.51
N PHE A 88 5.38 -9.29 15.03
CA PHE A 88 5.95 -8.45 13.98
C PHE A 88 5.32 -7.07 13.96
N ASP A 89 6.04 -6.11 13.38
CA ASP A 89 5.53 -4.80 12.98
C ASP A 89 5.15 -4.82 11.49
N ILE A 90 4.36 -3.85 11.07
CA ILE A 90 4.00 -3.71 9.65
C ILE A 90 4.24 -2.30 9.15
N ALA A 91 4.67 -2.18 7.89
CA ALA A 91 4.81 -0.94 7.16
C ALA A 91 4.04 -1.01 5.85
N GLY A 92 3.25 0.03 5.54
CA GLY A 92 2.51 0.11 4.29
C GLY A 92 2.63 1.49 3.66
N PHE A 93 3.09 1.54 2.41
CA PHE A 93 3.17 2.77 1.65
C PHE A 93 2.12 2.81 0.55
N SER A 94 1.35 3.92 0.46
CA SER A 94 0.37 4.15 -0.60
C SER A 94 -0.58 2.94 -0.78
N MET A 95 -0.59 2.29 -1.94
CA MET A 95 -1.32 1.04 -2.21
C MET A 95 -1.06 -0.05 -1.16
N GLY A 96 0.18 -0.18 -0.69
CA GLY A 96 0.57 -1.12 0.39
C GLY A 96 -0.17 -0.88 1.70
N GLY A 97 -0.74 0.31 1.89
CA GLY A 97 -1.61 0.61 3.02
C GLY A 97 -2.83 -0.32 3.11
N ARG A 98 -3.44 -0.72 1.98
CA ARG A 98 -4.54 -1.70 1.98
C ARG A 98 -4.11 -3.05 2.54
N PHE A 99 -2.91 -3.50 2.19
CA PHE A 99 -2.36 -4.76 2.67
C PHE A 99 -1.96 -4.67 4.15
N ALA A 100 -1.41 -3.53 4.58
CA ALA A 100 -1.13 -3.26 5.99
C ALA A 100 -2.42 -3.26 6.84
N LEU A 101 -3.48 -2.60 6.38
CA LEU A 101 -4.78 -2.60 7.06
C LEU A 101 -5.43 -3.99 7.10
N ALA A 102 -5.32 -4.78 6.02
CA ALA A 102 -5.81 -6.16 6.00
C ALA A 102 -5.00 -7.06 6.94
N THR A 103 -3.69 -6.84 7.05
CA THR A 103 -2.81 -7.55 7.99
C THR A 103 -3.16 -7.19 9.42
N LEU A 104 -3.36 -5.92 9.73
CA LEU A 104 -3.79 -5.47 11.05
C LEU A 104 -5.15 -6.07 11.44
N GLU A 105 -6.11 -6.09 10.50
CA GLU A 105 -7.44 -6.69 10.77
C GLU A 105 -7.34 -8.18 11.08
N ALA A 106 -6.42 -8.91 10.44
CA ALA A 106 -6.29 -10.36 10.59
C ALA A 106 -5.45 -10.78 11.80
N PHE A 107 -4.41 -10.00 12.18
CA PHE A 107 -3.36 -10.40 13.12
C PHE A 107 -3.05 -9.35 14.20
N ALA A 108 -4.04 -8.55 14.61
CA ALA A 108 -3.81 -7.48 15.58
C ALA A 108 -3.16 -7.95 16.89
N ASP A 109 -3.44 -9.18 17.32
CA ASP A 109 -2.89 -9.82 18.52
C ASP A 109 -1.39 -10.16 18.41
N ARG A 110 -0.81 -10.08 17.20
CA ARG A 110 0.59 -10.40 16.90
C ARG A 110 1.41 -9.18 16.47
N ILE A 111 0.80 -7.99 16.43
CA ILE A 111 1.40 -6.76 15.91
C ILE A 111 1.66 -5.80 17.07
N ASP A 112 2.86 -5.21 17.10
CA ASP A 112 3.20 -4.14 18.06
C ASP A 112 3.02 -2.76 17.44
N ASN A 113 3.54 -2.53 16.22
CA ASN A 113 3.50 -1.24 15.56
C ASN A 113 3.04 -1.35 14.10
N VAL A 114 2.31 -0.33 13.66
CA VAL A 114 1.84 -0.14 12.28
C VAL A 114 2.34 1.20 11.77
N TYR A 115 3.15 1.19 10.72
CA TYR A 115 3.68 2.38 10.07
C TYR A 115 2.97 2.59 8.73
N LEU A 116 2.05 3.53 8.67
CA LEU A 116 1.25 3.85 7.49
C LEU A 116 1.76 5.13 6.83
N MET A 117 2.31 5.04 5.64
CA MET A 117 2.85 6.15 4.88
C MET A 117 1.94 6.48 3.69
N ALA A 118 1.20 7.60 3.77
CA ALA A 118 0.19 7.99 2.78
C ALA A 118 -0.67 6.78 2.33
N PRO A 119 -1.32 6.06 3.27
CA PRO A 119 -1.95 4.77 2.96
C PRO A 119 -3.22 4.94 2.14
N ASP A 120 -3.37 4.12 1.10
CA ASP A 120 -4.67 3.85 0.48
C ASP A 120 -5.50 2.87 1.34
N GLY A 121 -6.83 2.94 1.25
CA GLY A 121 -7.75 2.06 1.97
C GLY A 121 -8.44 2.71 3.18
N ILE A 122 -8.02 3.87 3.65
CA ILE A 122 -8.68 4.61 4.75
C ILE A 122 -9.96 5.31 4.25
N SER A 123 -9.87 6.00 3.11
CA SER A 123 -11.03 6.48 2.38
C SER A 123 -10.91 6.12 0.91
N GLU A 124 -12.03 5.76 0.32
CA GLU A 124 -12.03 5.35 -1.08
C GLU A 124 -12.39 6.53 -1.98
N HIS A 125 -11.52 6.78 -2.95
CA HIS A 125 -11.79 7.82 -3.94
C HIS A 125 -12.98 7.41 -4.83
N PRO A 126 -13.99 8.28 -5.08
CA PRO A 126 -15.17 7.91 -5.86
C PRO A 126 -14.86 7.36 -7.26
N ILE A 127 -13.86 7.91 -7.94
CA ILE A 127 -13.43 7.44 -9.27
C ILE A 127 -12.87 6.01 -9.17
N TYR A 128 -12.09 5.69 -8.14
CA TYR A 128 -11.60 4.33 -7.92
C TYR A 128 -12.76 3.36 -7.68
N ALA A 129 -13.71 3.73 -6.82
CA ALA A 129 -14.88 2.92 -6.53
C ALA A 129 -15.69 2.63 -7.80
N LEU A 130 -15.93 3.66 -8.63
CA LEU A 130 -16.64 3.54 -9.89
C LEU A 130 -15.89 2.64 -10.88
N ALA A 131 -14.61 2.96 -11.15
CA ALA A 131 -13.79 2.27 -12.15
C ALA A 131 -13.50 0.80 -11.77
N SER A 132 -13.46 0.46 -10.48
CA SER A 132 -13.15 -0.90 -10.04
C SER A 132 -14.38 -1.78 -9.81
N ARG A 133 -15.54 -1.22 -9.48
CA ARG A 133 -16.72 -1.99 -9.04
C ARG A 133 -17.84 -2.06 -10.06
N PHE A 134 -18.12 -0.96 -10.74
CA PHE A 134 -19.21 -0.93 -11.72
C PHE A 134 -18.74 -1.54 -13.04
N SER A 135 -19.43 -2.60 -13.49
CA SER A 135 -18.98 -3.39 -14.64
C SER A 135 -18.77 -2.59 -15.92
N PRO A 136 -19.69 -1.69 -16.34
CA PRO A 136 -19.47 -0.83 -17.50
C PRO A 136 -18.25 0.11 -17.33
N ALA A 137 -18.07 0.69 -16.15
CA ALA A 137 -16.92 1.57 -15.87
C ALA A 137 -15.59 0.78 -15.90
N ARG A 138 -15.58 -0.47 -15.43
CA ARG A 138 -14.40 -1.36 -15.58
C ARG A 138 -14.07 -1.62 -17.04
N SER A 139 -15.08 -1.79 -17.89
CA SER A 139 -14.88 -1.98 -19.34
C SER A 139 -14.26 -0.73 -19.98
N ILE A 140 -14.74 0.46 -19.63
CA ILE A 140 -14.17 1.73 -20.06
C ILE A 140 -12.73 1.89 -19.52
N PHE A 141 -12.50 1.56 -18.25
CA PHE A 141 -11.16 1.59 -17.65
C PHE A 141 -10.21 0.62 -18.36
N ARG A 142 -10.66 -0.62 -18.68
CA ARG A 142 -9.87 -1.57 -19.47
C ARG A 142 -9.54 -1.01 -20.84
N TRP A 143 -10.55 -0.45 -21.53
CA TRP A 143 -10.36 0.14 -22.85
C TRP A 143 -9.36 1.29 -22.81
N SER A 144 -9.42 2.19 -21.82
CA SER A 144 -8.49 3.32 -21.67
C SER A 144 -7.04 2.85 -21.44
N MET A 145 -6.83 1.72 -20.75
CA MET A 145 -5.50 1.13 -20.59
C MET A 145 -4.95 0.51 -21.87
N GLN A 146 -5.84 0.04 -22.75
CA GLN A 146 -5.48 -0.50 -24.08
C GLN A 146 -5.26 0.61 -25.12
N HIS A 147 -5.88 1.81 -24.93
CA HIS A 147 -5.80 2.95 -25.83
C HIS A 147 -5.18 4.18 -25.15
N PRO A 148 -3.89 4.11 -24.75
CA PRO A 148 -3.27 5.13 -23.91
C PRO A 148 -3.25 6.51 -24.57
N ASN A 149 -3.08 6.61 -25.90
CA ASN A 149 -3.04 7.89 -26.60
C ASN A 149 -4.37 8.65 -26.50
N ALA A 150 -5.50 7.96 -26.61
CA ALA A 150 -6.82 8.55 -26.43
C ALA A 150 -7.00 9.03 -24.97
N PHE A 151 -6.62 8.19 -23.99
CA PHE A 151 -6.72 8.52 -22.59
C PHE A 151 -5.81 9.70 -22.19
N LEU A 152 -4.56 9.71 -22.65
CA LEU A 152 -3.61 10.79 -22.38
C LEU A 152 -4.04 12.09 -23.11
N GLY A 153 -4.63 12.01 -24.29
CA GLY A 153 -5.20 13.15 -24.99
C GLY A 153 -6.33 13.81 -24.18
N ILE A 154 -7.28 13.02 -23.70
CA ILE A 154 -8.38 13.50 -22.85
C ILE A 154 -7.83 14.07 -21.53
N SER A 155 -6.91 13.37 -20.87
CA SER A 155 -6.30 13.82 -19.62
C SER A 155 -5.51 15.10 -19.80
N GLY A 156 -4.80 15.27 -20.91
CA GLY A 156 -4.07 16.50 -21.28
C GLY A 156 -5.01 17.69 -21.55
N PHE A 157 -6.14 17.44 -22.20
CA PHE A 157 -7.17 18.45 -22.38
C PHE A 157 -7.74 18.92 -21.01
N LEU A 158 -8.10 17.97 -20.14
CA LEU A 158 -8.61 18.27 -18.81
C LEU A 158 -7.57 19.01 -17.94
N GLN A 159 -6.28 18.68 -18.10
CA GLN A 159 -5.20 19.40 -17.43
C GLN A 159 -5.08 20.85 -17.92
N LYS A 160 -5.15 21.08 -19.24
CA LYS A 160 -5.14 22.43 -19.82
C LYS A 160 -6.36 23.25 -19.41
N ALA A 161 -7.51 22.60 -19.23
CA ALA A 161 -8.74 23.22 -18.71
C ALA A 161 -8.70 23.47 -17.18
N GLY A 162 -7.60 23.15 -16.50
CA GLY A 162 -7.45 23.35 -15.05
C GLY A 162 -8.22 22.34 -14.17
N LEU A 163 -8.85 21.31 -14.77
CA LEU A 163 -9.65 20.30 -14.06
C LEU A 163 -8.78 19.21 -13.42
N ILE A 164 -7.57 19.03 -13.93
CA ILE A 164 -6.57 18.09 -13.39
C ILE A 164 -5.27 18.82 -13.11
N HIS A 165 -4.69 18.59 -11.93
CA HIS A 165 -3.41 19.19 -11.56
C HIS A 165 -2.26 18.60 -12.38
N ALA A 166 -1.30 19.45 -12.79
CA ALA A 166 -0.16 19.04 -13.64
C ALA A 166 0.69 17.91 -13.03
N SER A 167 0.84 17.83 -11.70
CA SER A 167 1.56 16.73 -11.04
C SER A 167 0.81 15.41 -11.15
N LEU A 168 -0.53 15.41 -11.08
CA LEU A 168 -1.33 14.21 -11.29
C LEU A 168 -1.22 13.75 -12.74
N TYR A 169 -1.27 14.67 -13.70
CA TYR A 169 -1.10 14.34 -15.13
C TYR A 169 0.28 13.72 -15.41
N ARG A 170 1.37 14.31 -14.87
CA ARG A 170 2.72 13.72 -15.00
C ARG A 170 2.84 12.34 -14.35
N PHE A 171 2.26 12.17 -13.18
CA PHE A 171 2.21 10.87 -12.52
C PHE A 171 1.50 9.84 -13.40
N VAL A 172 0.33 10.19 -13.95
CA VAL A 172 -0.44 9.32 -14.87
C VAL A 172 0.41 8.96 -16.09
N GLN A 173 1.13 9.91 -16.69
CA GLN A 173 2.02 9.63 -17.83
C GLN A 173 3.12 8.63 -17.47
N GLN A 174 3.79 8.80 -16.33
CA GLN A 174 4.88 7.91 -15.89
C GLN A 174 4.38 6.49 -15.55
N VAL A 175 3.21 6.41 -14.91
CA VAL A 175 2.65 5.14 -14.45
C VAL A 175 1.99 4.37 -15.59
N LEU A 176 1.54 5.06 -16.65
CA LEU A 176 0.91 4.45 -17.84
C LEU A 176 1.84 4.37 -19.06
N ASP A 177 3.12 4.57 -18.86
CA ASP A 177 4.13 4.65 -19.93
C ASP A 177 4.21 3.38 -20.78
N THR A 178 4.28 2.21 -20.17
CA THR A 178 4.37 0.93 -20.87
C THR A 178 3.09 0.09 -20.76
N PRO A 179 2.85 -0.86 -21.70
CA PRO A 179 1.73 -1.80 -21.62
C PRO A 179 1.70 -2.58 -20.30
N GLU A 180 2.87 -3.00 -19.80
CA GLU A 180 3.02 -3.77 -18.57
C GLU A 180 2.58 -2.95 -17.34
N LYS A 181 3.04 -1.69 -17.26
CA LYS A 181 2.64 -0.76 -16.19
C LYS A 181 1.12 -0.53 -16.20
N ARG A 182 0.53 -0.33 -17.38
CA ARG A 182 -0.93 -0.16 -17.53
C ARG A 182 -1.70 -1.40 -17.05
N GLN A 183 -1.22 -2.59 -17.44
CA GLN A 183 -1.84 -3.84 -17.01
C GLN A 183 -1.73 -4.02 -15.49
N THR A 184 -0.57 -3.71 -14.91
CA THR A 184 -0.34 -3.73 -13.46
C THR A 184 -1.34 -2.83 -12.73
N ILE A 185 -1.54 -1.60 -13.19
CA ILE A 185 -2.50 -0.67 -12.56
C ILE A 185 -3.92 -1.18 -12.68
N TYR A 186 -4.32 -1.62 -13.89
CA TYR A 186 -5.66 -2.17 -14.10
C TYR A 186 -5.91 -3.36 -13.17
N ASN A 187 -4.98 -4.32 -13.12
CA ASN A 187 -5.09 -5.50 -12.29
C ASN A 187 -5.16 -5.14 -10.80
N SER A 188 -4.30 -4.23 -10.35
CA SER A 188 -4.28 -3.78 -8.95
C SER A 188 -5.61 -3.13 -8.55
N TRP A 189 -6.10 -2.18 -9.34
CA TRP A 189 -7.35 -1.49 -9.03
C TRP A 189 -8.56 -2.43 -9.02
N VAL A 190 -8.63 -3.34 -10.00
CA VAL A 190 -9.76 -4.25 -10.13
C VAL A 190 -9.71 -5.37 -9.09
N ASN A 191 -8.52 -5.94 -8.83
CA ASN A 191 -8.42 -7.12 -7.97
C ASN A 191 -8.29 -6.78 -6.48
N PHE A 192 -7.81 -5.56 -6.11
CA PHE A 192 -7.74 -5.14 -4.70
C PHE A 192 -9.02 -4.47 -4.19
N ARG A 193 -10.07 -4.37 -5.01
CA ARG A 193 -11.33 -3.69 -4.65
C ARG A 193 -12.09 -4.32 -3.48
N ALA A 194 -11.77 -5.57 -3.10
CA ALA A 194 -12.35 -6.25 -1.95
C ALA A 194 -11.66 -5.87 -0.61
N LEU A 195 -10.45 -5.29 -0.66
CA LEU A 195 -9.74 -4.82 0.53
C LEU A 195 -10.33 -3.48 1.00
N ARG A 196 -11.41 -3.55 1.78
CA ARG A 196 -12.15 -2.41 2.34
C ARG A 196 -12.26 -2.56 3.84
N PHE A 197 -12.24 -1.44 4.55
CA PHE A 197 -12.13 -1.44 6.00
C PHE A 197 -13.16 -0.50 6.64
N ASP A 198 -13.75 -0.94 7.75
CA ASP A 198 -14.32 -0.03 8.73
C ASP A 198 -13.17 0.47 9.61
N ILE A 199 -12.79 1.73 9.39
CA ILE A 199 -11.63 2.33 10.05
C ILE A 199 -11.84 2.45 11.55
N SER A 200 -13.07 2.72 12.00
CA SER A 200 -13.39 2.83 13.42
C SER A 200 -13.28 1.47 14.12
N ALA A 201 -13.85 0.43 13.52
CA ALA A 201 -13.75 -0.93 14.05
C ALA A 201 -12.29 -1.45 14.04
N LEU A 202 -11.54 -1.12 12.97
CA LEU A 202 -10.13 -1.49 12.86
C LEU A 202 -9.27 -0.80 13.93
N TYR A 203 -9.49 0.49 14.17
CA TYR A 203 -8.80 1.23 15.24
C TYR A 203 -9.14 0.67 16.63
N GLN A 204 -10.41 0.37 16.91
CA GLN A 204 -10.81 -0.27 18.16
C GLN A 204 -10.10 -1.62 18.34
N LYS A 205 -10.03 -2.43 17.29
CA LYS A 205 -9.31 -3.71 17.34
C LYS A 205 -7.82 -3.52 17.63
N ALA A 206 -7.16 -2.55 17.00
CA ALA A 206 -5.79 -2.19 17.27
C ALA A 206 -5.59 -1.75 18.73
N SER A 207 -6.43 -0.85 19.22
CA SER A 207 -6.38 -0.35 20.60
C SER A 207 -6.57 -1.46 21.65
N THR A 208 -7.53 -2.38 21.43
CA THR A 208 -7.77 -3.52 22.33
C THR A 208 -6.57 -4.47 22.40
N ASN A 209 -5.76 -4.54 21.34
CA ASN A 209 -4.57 -5.39 21.27
C ASN A 209 -3.26 -4.61 21.57
N ASN A 210 -3.35 -3.36 22.05
CA ASN A 210 -2.22 -2.47 22.34
C ASN A 210 -1.29 -2.20 21.13
N VAL A 211 -1.88 -2.18 19.92
CA VAL A 211 -1.14 -1.87 18.69
C VAL A 211 -1.00 -0.36 18.53
N SER A 212 0.23 0.13 18.38
CA SER A 212 0.52 1.53 18.07
C SER A 212 0.46 1.78 16.56
N ILE A 213 -0.37 2.75 16.13
CA ILE A 213 -0.49 3.10 14.70
C ILE A 213 0.13 4.47 14.46
N TYR A 214 1.20 4.53 13.68
CA TYR A 214 1.85 5.76 13.24
C TYR A 214 1.44 6.08 11.81
N LEU A 215 0.81 7.22 11.61
CA LEU A 215 0.30 7.67 10.32
C LEU A 215 1.13 8.84 9.79
N PHE A 216 1.87 8.62 8.72
CA PHE A 216 2.71 9.61 8.07
C PHE A 216 2.02 10.15 6.83
N VAL A 217 1.98 11.48 6.68
CA VAL A 217 1.48 12.17 5.49
C VAL A 217 2.47 13.23 5.04
N GLY A 218 2.58 13.40 3.73
CA GLY A 218 3.37 14.46 3.14
C GLY A 218 2.58 15.76 3.03
N GLN A 219 3.10 16.87 3.58
CA GLN A 219 2.46 18.18 3.49
C GLN A 219 2.23 18.62 2.02
N TYR A 220 3.13 18.22 1.13
CA TYR A 220 3.11 18.55 -0.29
C TYR A 220 2.64 17.40 -1.18
N ASP A 221 2.08 16.35 -0.58
CA ASP A 221 1.56 15.21 -1.33
C ASP A 221 0.32 15.60 -2.15
N LYS A 222 0.45 15.49 -3.47
CA LYS A 222 -0.62 15.82 -4.44
C LYS A 222 -1.41 14.58 -4.87
N LEU A 223 -0.87 13.37 -4.60
CA LEU A 223 -1.50 12.11 -4.96
C LEU A 223 -2.45 11.63 -3.86
N LEU A 224 -1.99 11.63 -2.62
CA LEU A 224 -2.78 11.26 -1.47
C LEU A 224 -2.78 12.39 -0.44
N LYS A 225 -3.75 13.29 -0.60
CA LYS A 225 -3.89 14.48 0.26
C LYS A 225 -4.18 14.06 1.71
N PRO A 226 -3.76 14.84 2.72
CA PRO A 226 -4.07 14.58 4.14
C PRO A 226 -5.56 14.36 4.43
N ALA A 227 -6.45 14.98 3.65
CA ALA A 227 -7.89 14.78 3.78
C ALA A 227 -8.35 13.32 3.53
N ALA A 228 -7.62 12.54 2.71
CA ALA A 228 -7.94 11.17 2.41
C ALA A 228 -7.75 10.23 3.63
N VAL A 229 -6.91 10.61 4.59
CA VAL A 229 -6.64 9.82 5.80
C VAL A 229 -7.34 10.35 7.06
N ARG A 230 -8.18 11.38 6.91
CA ARG A 230 -8.84 12.07 8.05
C ARG A 230 -9.59 11.12 8.98
N LYS A 231 -10.24 10.09 8.45
CA LYS A 231 -11.02 9.13 9.26
C LYS A 231 -10.14 8.42 10.29
N LEU A 232 -8.92 8.04 9.93
CA LEU A 232 -7.97 7.43 10.86
C LEU A 232 -7.28 8.51 11.71
N ALA A 233 -6.81 9.58 11.10
CA ALA A 233 -6.11 10.67 11.79
C ALA A 233 -6.93 11.25 12.98
N ALA A 234 -8.26 11.31 12.86
CA ALA A 234 -9.15 11.79 13.93
C ALA A 234 -9.28 10.84 15.12
N LEU A 235 -8.83 9.59 15.00
CA LEU A 235 -8.87 8.58 16.06
C LEU A 235 -7.52 8.43 16.77
N LEU A 236 -6.43 8.85 16.11
CA LEU A 236 -5.08 8.67 16.61
C LEU A 236 -4.70 9.73 17.67
N PRO A 237 -3.84 9.39 18.64
CA PRO A 237 -3.13 10.35 19.44
C PRO A 237 -2.32 11.34 18.59
N LEU A 238 -2.11 12.55 19.08
CA LEU A 238 -1.45 13.62 18.31
C LEU A 238 0.00 13.27 17.89
N ASP A 239 0.71 12.54 18.71
CA ASP A 239 2.08 12.08 18.49
C ASP A 239 2.17 10.91 17.49
N GLN A 240 1.04 10.31 17.14
CA GLN A 240 0.94 9.23 16.17
C GLN A 240 0.45 9.70 14.76
N TYR A 241 0.10 10.98 14.61
CA TYR A 241 -0.22 11.58 13.32
C TYR A 241 0.87 12.57 12.90
N ILE A 242 1.74 12.14 12.00
CA ILE A 242 2.97 12.82 11.63
C ILE A 242 2.84 13.46 10.25
N VAL A 243 2.94 14.78 10.19
CA VAL A 243 2.94 15.55 8.94
C VAL A 243 4.38 15.91 8.59
N LEU A 244 4.91 15.32 7.53
CA LEU A 244 6.29 15.54 7.08
C LEU A 244 6.32 16.58 5.93
N LYS A 245 7.35 17.44 5.91
CA LYS A 245 7.53 18.48 4.87
C LYS A 245 8.05 17.88 3.56
N THR A 246 7.31 16.94 2.99
CA THR A 246 7.69 16.19 1.80
C THR A 246 6.51 15.97 0.85
N GLY A 247 6.82 15.52 -0.39
CA GLY A 247 5.84 14.98 -1.34
C GLY A 247 5.68 13.47 -1.17
N HIS A 248 4.92 12.85 -2.10
CA HIS A 248 4.59 11.42 -2.03
C HIS A 248 5.82 10.51 -2.11
N THR A 249 6.72 10.76 -3.05
CA THR A 249 7.85 9.86 -3.38
C THR A 249 8.94 9.79 -2.31
N GLN A 250 9.15 10.85 -1.54
CA GLN A 250 10.18 10.92 -0.49
C GLN A 250 9.63 10.59 0.90
N LEU A 251 8.35 10.25 0.99
CA LEU A 251 7.69 10.03 2.27
C LEU A 251 8.24 8.81 3.01
N VAL A 252 8.59 7.75 2.29
CA VAL A 252 9.16 6.52 2.87
C VAL A 252 10.51 6.79 3.53
N ASP A 253 11.37 7.55 2.87
CA ASP A 253 12.69 7.94 3.39
C ASP A 253 12.59 8.77 4.68
N GLN A 254 11.75 9.81 4.66
CA GLN A 254 11.55 10.66 5.84
C GLN A 254 10.85 9.93 6.99
N ALA A 255 9.92 9.04 6.70
CA ALA A 255 9.28 8.20 7.72
C ALA A 255 10.29 7.23 8.35
N ALA A 256 11.16 6.61 7.55
CA ALA A 256 12.22 5.74 8.07
C ALA A 256 13.16 6.49 9.04
N ALA A 257 13.57 7.72 8.68
CA ALA A 257 14.39 8.57 9.54
C ALA A 257 13.67 8.95 10.84
N TRP A 258 12.37 9.27 10.77
CA TRP A 258 11.56 9.58 11.94
C TRP A 258 11.43 8.37 12.87
N ILE A 259 11.12 7.18 12.30
CA ILE A 259 10.99 5.93 13.07
C ILE A 259 12.34 5.58 13.73
N CYS A 260 13.47 5.78 13.03
CA CYS A 260 14.80 5.53 13.57
C CYS A 260 15.07 6.34 14.84
N ALA A 261 14.51 7.55 14.95
CA ALA A 261 14.65 8.38 16.13
C ALA A 261 13.95 7.80 17.39
N LEU A 262 12.98 6.90 17.23
CA LEU A 262 12.33 6.20 18.36
C LEU A 262 13.24 5.16 19.03
N PHE A 263 14.36 4.80 18.40
CA PHE A 263 15.32 3.81 18.91
C PHE A 263 16.56 4.45 19.55
N LYS A 264 16.59 5.77 19.63
CA LYS A 264 17.67 6.54 20.27
C LYS A 264 17.30 6.87 21.73
#